data_f9c681da6ed65b309d20f9b5e548816b
#
_entry.id   f9c681da6ed65b309d20f9b5e548816b
#
_cell.length_a   1.000
_cell.length_b   1.000
_cell.length_c   1.000
_cell.angle_alpha   90.00
_cell.angle_beta   90.00
_cell.angle_gamma   90.00
#
_symmetry.space_group_name_H-M   'P 1'
#
loop_
_entity.id
_entity.type
_entity.pdbx_description
1 polymer ?
#
loop_
_entity_poly.entity_id
_entity_poly.type
_entity_poly.pdbx_seq_one_letter_code
_entity_poly.pdbx_strand_id
1 'polypeptide(L)'
;MKFPRVVWAGSIKNVGINTPRMVVSNKTEYTNFIKAYNNKMNVYTTVYDFTLFRNSKQVDASVVVDRAFLDFDSHDKPLEKSWEDVKLVVTKLVLYDYKFTYFF
;
A
#
# COMPACT_ATOMS: atom_id res chain seq x y z
N MET A 1 2.10 1.11 -11.59
CA MET A 1 0.80 1.19 -10.89
C MET A 1 -0.32 1.08 -11.90
N LYS A 2 -1.27 0.22 -11.64
CA LYS A 2 -2.43 0.02 -12.52
C LYS A 2 -3.65 0.79 -12.02
N PHE A 3 -4.54 1.17 -12.91
CA PHE A 3 -5.80 1.86 -12.63
C PHE A 3 -6.99 1.07 -13.21
N PRO A 4 -8.20 1.22 -12.68
CA PRO A 4 -8.60 2.11 -11.59
C PRO A 4 -8.10 1.63 -10.23
N ARG A 5 -8.11 2.55 -9.27
CA ARG A 5 -7.60 2.30 -7.93
C ARG A 5 -8.38 3.12 -6.91
N VAL A 6 -8.55 2.62 -5.71
CA VAL A 6 -9.16 3.40 -4.64
C VAL A 6 -8.06 4.10 -3.84
N VAL A 7 -8.27 5.38 -3.60
CA VAL A 7 -7.43 6.21 -2.74
C VAL A 7 -8.29 6.85 -1.65
N TRP A 8 -7.69 7.09 -0.50
CA TRP A 8 -8.39 7.77 0.61
C TRP A 8 -7.39 8.58 1.43
N ALA A 9 -7.92 9.53 2.18
CA ALA A 9 -7.14 10.35 3.10
C ALA A 9 -7.79 10.34 4.46
N GLY A 10 -6.99 10.36 5.53
CA GLY A 10 -7.49 10.34 6.89
C GLY A 10 -6.43 10.70 7.91
N SER A 11 -6.85 11.07 9.11
CA SER A 11 -5.91 11.29 10.21
C SER A 11 -5.59 9.96 10.90
N ILE A 12 -4.42 9.91 11.56
CA ILE A 12 -4.03 8.75 12.36
C ILE A 12 -5.04 8.48 13.49
N LYS A 13 -5.67 9.55 14.03
CA LYS A 13 -6.59 9.44 15.16
C LYS A 13 -8.03 9.12 14.78
N ASN A 14 -8.45 9.45 13.56
CA ASN A 14 -9.83 9.36 13.08
C ASN A 14 -9.92 8.65 11.74
N VAL A 15 -9.20 7.56 11.58
CA VAL A 15 -9.23 6.77 10.35
C VAL A 15 -10.63 6.17 10.17
N GLY A 16 -11.23 6.41 9.01
CA GLY A 16 -12.49 5.78 8.61
C GLY A 16 -13.75 6.63 8.80
N ILE A 17 -13.71 7.75 9.52
CA ILE A 17 -14.86 8.63 9.70
C ILE A 17 -14.70 9.88 8.84
N ASN A 18 -15.65 10.12 7.92
CA ASN A 18 -15.67 11.30 7.04
C ASN A 18 -14.36 11.52 6.25
N THR A 19 -13.66 10.43 5.90
CA THR A 19 -12.43 10.53 5.13
C THR A 19 -12.74 10.66 3.64
N PRO A 20 -12.11 11.60 2.92
CA PRO A 20 -12.19 11.63 1.48
C PRO A 20 -11.76 10.30 0.88
N ARG A 21 -12.59 9.79 -0.03
CA ARG A 21 -12.32 8.53 -0.75
C ARG A 21 -12.80 8.67 -2.17
N MET A 22 -12.01 8.19 -3.13
CA MET A 22 -12.44 8.15 -4.52
C MET A 22 -11.78 7.01 -5.29
N VAL A 23 -12.43 6.60 -6.36
CA VAL A 23 -11.83 5.75 -7.38
C VAL A 23 -11.12 6.65 -8.38
N VAL A 24 -9.82 6.47 -8.54
CA VAL A 24 -9.02 7.20 -9.52
C VAL A 24 -8.79 6.30 -10.74
N SER A 25 -9.06 6.84 -11.91
CA SER A 25 -9.04 6.08 -13.17
C SER A 25 -7.73 6.24 -13.95
N ASN A 26 -6.88 7.20 -13.57
CA ASN A 26 -5.63 7.47 -14.24
C ASN A 26 -4.64 8.19 -13.32
N LYS A 27 -3.41 8.34 -13.81
CA LYS A 27 -2.33 8.97 -13.05
C LYS A 27 -2.61 10.44 -12.70
N THR A 28 -3.30 11.16 -13.57
CA THR A 28 -3.64 12.57 -13.32
C THR A 28 -4.58 12.70 -12.13
N GLU A 29 -5.66 11.92 -12.09
CA GLU A 29 -6.58 11.91 -10.94
C GLU A 29 -5.87 11.49 -9.67
N TYR A 30 -5.04 10.47 -9.74
CA TYR A 30 -4.23 10.00 -8.61
C TYR A 30 -3.33 11.12 -8.06
N THR A 31 -2.59 11.79 -8.92
CA THR A 31 -1.69 12.88 -8.54
C THR A 31 -2.46 14.06 -7.95
N ASN A 32 -3.60 14.41 -8.54
CA ASN A 32 -4.44 15.48 -8.03
C ASN A 32 -4.97 15.19 -6.62
N PHE A 33 -5.37 13.96 -6.37
CA PHE A 33 -5.80 13.55 -5.03
C PHE A 33 -4.67 13.69 -4.00
N ILE A 34 -3.47 13.21 -4.34
CA ILE A 34 -2.31 13.32 -3.46
C ILE A 34 -2.00 14.81 -3.18
N LYS A 35 -1.94 15.64 -4.20
CA LYS A 35 -1.68 17.08 -4.03
C LYS A 35 -2.70 17.78 -3.14
N ALA A 36 -3.98 17.36 -3.23
CA ALA A 36 -5.04 17.96 -2.44
C ALA A 36 -4.91 17.66 -0.94
N TYR A 37 -4.40 16.50 -0.57
CA TYR A 37 -4.45 16.00 0.82
C TYR A 37 -3.11 15.74 1.49
N ASN A 38 -2.02 15.57 0.75
CA ASN A 38 -0.76 15.06 1.30
C ASN A 38 -0.19 15.85 2.49
N ASN A 39 -0.31 17.16 2.49
CA ASN A 39 0.19 18.00 3.59
C ASN A 39 -0.83 18.24 4.70
N LYS A 40 -2.01 17.68 4.62
CA LYS A 40 -3.12 17.90 5.54
C LYS A 40 -3.52 16.62 6.27
N MET A 41 -3.38 15.49 5.62
CA MET A 41 -3.83 14.18 6.08
C MET A 41 -2.87 13.10 5.59
N ASN A 42 -2.94 11.93 6.18
CA ASN A 42 -2.31 10.74 5.61
C ASN A 42 -3.08 10.33 4.35
N VAL A 43 -2.35 10.02 3.30
CA VAL A 43 -2.93 9.56 2.04
C VAL A 43 -2.60 8.08 1.86
N TYR A 44 -3.60 7.30 1.49
CA TYR A 44 -3.50 5.86 1.36
C TYR A 44 -3.95 5.41 -0.01
N THR A 45 -3.34 4.34 -0.48
CA THR A 45 -3.79 3.59 -1.65
C THR A 45 -3.64 2.10 -1.38
N THR A 46 -4.35 1.29 -2.13
CA THR A 46 -4.21 -0.17 -2.02
C THR A 46 -2.89 -0.64 -2.62
N VAL A 47 -2.32 -1.71 -2.06
CA VAL A 47 -1.11 -2.33 -2.60
C VAL A 47 -1.40 -3.28 -3.77
N TYR A 48 -2.56 -3.93 -3.75
CA TYR A 48 -3.01 -4.82 -4.83
C TYR A 48 -4.00 -4.13 -5.75
N ASP A 49 -4.12 -4.66 -6.95
CA ASP A 49 -5.12 -4.23 -7.91
C ASP A 49 -6.43 -5.01 -7.70
N PHE A 50 -7.54 -4.41 -8.12
CA PHE A 50 -8.87 -5.01 -8.03
C PHE A 50 -9.58 -4.83 -9.37
N THR A 51 -10.40 -5.81 -9.74
CA THR A 51 -11.15 -5.78 -11.00
C THR A 51 -12.60 -5.33 -10.82
N LEU A 52 -13.12 -5.33 -9.57
CA LEU A 52 -14.47 -4.88 -9.26
C LEU A 52 -14.46 -3.82 -8.17
N PHE A 53 -15.28 -2.81 -8.39
CA PHE A 53 -15.53 -1.73 -7.43
C PHE A 53 -17.03 -1.59 -7.25
N ARG A 54 -17.48 -1.54 -6.00
CA ARG A 54 -18.89 -1.30 -5.65
C ARG A 54 -18.94 -0.18 -4.62
N ASN A 55 -19.73 0.86 -4.91
CA ASN A 55 -19.86 2.03 -4.04
C ASN A 55 -18.51 2.65 -3.65
N SER A 56 -17.62 2.78 -4.62
CA SER A 56 -16.24 3.30 -4.44
C SER A 56 -15.35 2.45 -3.53
N LYS A 57 -15.72 1.19 -3.31
CA LYS A 57 -14.92 0.22 -2.56
C LYS A 57 -14.47 -0.92 -3.45
N GLN A 58 -13.27 -1.42 -3.19
CA GLN A 58 -12.79 -2.65 -3.82
C GLN A 58 -13.64 -3.83 -3.33
N VAL A 59 -13.91 -4.77 -4.22
CA VAL A 59 -14.52 -6.04 -3.85
C VAL A 59 -13.41 -7.05 -3.64
N ASP A 60 -13.26 -7.53 -2.40
CA ASP A 60 -12.14 -8.38 -2.00
C ASP A 60 -11.98 -9.63 -2.86
N ALA A 61 -13.11 -10.22 -3.31
CA ALA A 61 -13.06 -11.38 -4.20
C ALA A 61 -12.48 -11.07 -5.59
N SER A 62 -12.31 -9.80 -5.96
CA SER A 62 -11.75 -9.39 -7.25
C SER A 62 -10.28 -9.01 -7.18
N VAL A 63 -9.62 -9.20 -6.03
CA VAL A 63 -8.21 -8.84 -5.87
C VAL A 63 -7.33 -9.63 -6.84
N VAL A 64 -6.38 -8.92 -7.45
CA VAL A 64 -5.36 -9.51 -8.30
C VAL A 64 -4.07 -9.62 -7.49
N VAL A 65 -3.69 -10.83 -7.12
CA VAL A 65 -2.48 -11.10 -6.35
C VAL A 65 -1.37 -11.54 -7.30
N ASP A 66 -0.52 -10.60 -7.68
CA ASP A 66 0.59 -10.82 -8.61
C ASP A 66 1.97 -10.70 -7.94
N ARG A 67 2.00 -10.36 -6.65
CA ARG A 67 3.22 -10.18 -5.85
C ARG A 67 2.92 -10.33 -4.37
N ALA A 68 3.95 -10.61 -3.58
CA ALA A 68 3.86 -10.63 -2.13
C ALA A 68 4.45 -9.34 -1.55
N PHE A 69 3.86 -8.86 -0.46
CA PHE A 69 4.39 -7.76 0.33
C PHE A 69 4.74 -8.28 1.72
N LEU A 70 5.93 -7.93 2.19
CA LEU A 70 6.41 -8.28 3.52
C LEU A 70 6.68 -6.99 4.29
N ASP A 71 6.07 -6.87 5.46
CA ASP A 71 6.26 -5.74 6.36
C ASP A 71 7.06 -6.21 7.58
N PHE A 72 8.22 -5.61 7.78
CA PHE A 72 9.11 -5.92 8.90
C PHE A 72 8.93 -4.87 9.98
N ASP A 73 8.22 -5.27 11.03
CA ASP A 73 7.83 -4.41 12.12
C ASP A 73 8.82 -4.54 13.29
N SER A 74 9.14 -3.42 13.93
CA SER A 74 10.04 -3.38 15.09
C SER A 74 9.36 -2.96 16.40
N HIS A 75 8.01 -3.00 16.48
CA HIS A 75 7.28 -2.56 17.68
C HIS A 75 7.70 -3.30 18.94
N ASP A 76 7.88 -4.61 18.85
CA ASP A 76 8.15 -5.49 20.00
C ASP A 76 9.62 -5.91 20.09
N LYS A 77 10.50 -5.32 19.28
CA LYS A 77 11.90 -5.72 19.21
C LYS A 77 12.79 -4.56 18.75
N PRO A 78 14.12 -4.59 19.05
CA PRO A 78 15.04 -3.59 18.54
C PRO A 78 15.04 -3.51 17.01
N LEU A 79 15.27 -2.31 16.47
CA LEU A 79 15.35 -2.07 15.03
C LEU A 79 16.38 -2.99 14.34
N GLU A 80 17.51 -3.24 15.02
CA GLU A 80 18.57 -4.11 14.53
C GLU A 80 18.06 -5.53 14.26
N LYS A 81 17.16 -6.03 15.11
CA LYS A 81 16.57 -7.37 14.95
C LYS A 81 15.68 -7.43 13.70
N SER A 82 14.88 -6.41 13.48
CA SER A 82 14.07 -6.31 12.25
C SER A 82 14.97 -6.25 11.01
N TRP A 83 16.07 -5.51 11.07
CA TRP A 83 17.04 -5.43 9.99
C TRP A 83 17.71 -6.78 9.70
N GLU A 84 18.04 -7.54 10.73
CA GLU A 84 18.55 -8.91 10.56
C GLU A 84 17.54 -9.82 9.87
N ASP A 85 16.25 -9.71 10.22
CA ASP A 85 15.19 -10.47 9.57
C ASP A 85 15.07 -10.11 8.08
N VAL A 86 15.15 -8.84 7.74
CA VAL A 86 15.18 -8.37 6.33
C VAL A 86 16.34 -8.99 5.59
N LYS A 87 17.55 -8.93 6.15
CA LYS A 87 18.76 -9.50 5.51
C LYS A 87 18.62 -11.01 5.28
N LEU A 88 18.05 -11.73 6.24
CA LEU A 88 17.83 -13.15 6.12
C LEU A 88 16.86 -13.49 4.97
N VAL A 89 15.76 -12.77 4.87
CA VAL A 89 14.77 -12.96 3.80
C VAL A 89 15.38 -12.60 2.44
N VAL A 90 16.07 -11.47 2.33
CA VAL A 90 16.72 -11.05 1.08
C VAL A 90 17.74 -12.09 0.62
N THR A 91 18.54 -12.63 1.54
CA THR A 91 19.50 -13.69 1.22
C THR A 91 18.80 -14.91 0.62
N LYS A 92 17.68 -15.33 1.17
CA LYS A 92 16.92 -16.46 0.65
C LYS A 92 16.30 -16.16 -0.71
N LEU A 93 15.76 -14.95 -0.92
CA LEU A 93 15.19 -14.54 -2.21
C LEU A 93 16.25 -14.56 -3.31
N VAL A 94 17.45 -14.08 -3.02
CA VAL A 94 18.59 -14.13 -3.96
C VAL A 94 18.98 -15.58 -4.25
N LEU A 95 19.07 -16.44 -3.22
CA LEU A 95 19.42 -17.84 -3.37
C LEU A 95 18.47 -18.61 -4.28
N TYR A 96 17.16 -18.31 -4.21
CA TYR A 96 16.11 -18.94 -5.03
C TYR A 96 15.78 -18.17 -6.30
N ASP A 97 16.56 -17.14 -6.64
CA ASP A 97 16.42 -16.33 -7.88
C ASP A 97 15.08 -15.62 -8.00
N TYR A 98 14.49 -15.21 -6.88
CA TYR A 98 13.30 -14.37 -6.88
C TYR A 98 13.65 -12.90 -7.10
N LYS A 99 12.83 -12.22 -7.90
CA LYS A 99 12.93 -10.77 -8.07
C LYS A 99 12.24 -10.07 -6.92
N PHE A 100 12.87 -9.02 -6.37
CA PHE A 100 12.32 -8.25 -5.28
C PHE A 100 12.76 -6.80 -5.35
N THR A 101 11.97 -5.93 -4.71
CA THR A 101 12.30 -4.54 -4.45
C THR A 101 12.03 -4.27 -2.98
N TYR A 102 12.82 -3.41 -2.34
CA TYR A 102 12.60 -3.05 -0.95
C TYR A 102 12.56 -1.54 -0.78
N PHE A 103 11.80 -1.11 0.21
CA PHE A 103 11.62 0.30 0.57
C PHE A 103 11.94 0.49 2.06
N PHE A 104 12.51 1.61 2.35
CA PHE A 104 12.78 2.03 3.72
C PHE A 104 11.86 3.17 4.14
#